data_255b146f71c4313be967f08e149997fb
#
_entry.id   255b146f71c4313be967f08e149997fb
#
_cell.length_a   1.000
_cell.length_b   1.000
_cell.length_c   1.000
_cell.angle_alpha   90.00
_cell.angle_beta   90.00
_cell.angle_gamma   90.00
#
_symmetry.space_group_name_H-M   'P 1'
#
loop_
_entity.id
_entity.type
_entity.pdbx_description
1 polymer ?
#
loop_
_entity_poly.entity_id
_entity_poly.type
_entity_poly.pdbx_seq_one_letter_code
_entity_poly.pdbx_strand_id
1 'polypeptide(L)'
;NAINMTINQVKKERPLTHDLIGLILRGLETKIERVVINDVDEGTFFARIILQMENELGKKIIELDARPSDSIVLALQMKQPIHVANKVLENVEDMSEILERILRKQD
;
A
#
# COMPACT_ATOMS: atom_id res chain seq x y z
N ASN A 1 7.14 4.39 14.01
CA ASN A 1 6.69 3.32 13.16
C ASN A 1 7.05 3.61 11.70
N ALA A 2 6.92 2.61 10.85
CA ALA A 2 7.35 2.71 9.45
C ALA A 2 6.62 3.82 8.68
N ILE A 3 5.33 3.96 8.92
CA ILE A 3 4.54 4.98 8.22
C ILE A 3 5.02 6.36 8.58
N ASN A 4 5.21 6.61 9.86
CA ASN A 4 5.63 7.91 10.35
C ASN A 4 7.00 8.29 9.79
N MET A 5 7.93 7.36 9.81
CA MET A 5 9.27 7.61 9.29
C MET A 5 9.26 7.90 7.79
N THR A 6 8.41 7.22 7.04
CA THR A 6 8.30 7.44 5.61
C THR A 6 7.74 8.82 5.30
N ILE A 7 6.65 9.20 5.97
CA ILE A 7 5.99 10.48 5.73
C ILE A 7 6.89 11.64 6.15
N ASN A 8 7.53 11.52 7.29
CA ASN A 8 8.38 12.57 7.83
C ASN A 8 9.78 12.55 7.26
N GLN A 9 10.08 11.58 6.41
CA GLN A 9 11.39 11.44 5.78
C GLN A 9 12.53 11.43 6.79
N VAL A 10 12.33 10.71 7.87
CA VAL A 10 13.35 10.56 8.90
C VAL A 10 14.56 9.87 8.28
N LYS A 11 15.74 10.44 8.51
CA LYS A 11 16.98 9.87 7.99
C LYS A 11 17.23 8.52 8.62
N LYS A 12 17.71 7.60 7.81
CA LYS A 12 18.02 6.26 8.25
C LYS A 12 19.29 5.79 7.54
N GLU A 13 20.08 5.03 8.23
CA GLU A 13 21.34 4.52 7.69
C GLU A 13 21.12 3.29 6.84
N ARG A 14 20.03 2.58 7.10
CA ARG A 14 19.69 1.36 6.36
C ARG A 14 18.27 1.45 5.84
N PRO A 15 17.99 0.79 4.70
CA PRO A 15 16.62 0.72 4.21
C PRO A 15 15.71 0.07 5.25
N LEU A 16 14.52 0.63 5.41
CA LEU A 16 13.47 0.00 6.17
C LEU A 16 12.90 -1.16 5.35
N THR A 17 12.12 -2.02 6.00
CA THR A 17 11.51 -3.16 5.32
C THR A 17 10.76 -2.74 4.05
N HIS A 18 10.01 -1.66 4.11
CA HIS A 18 9.26 -1.18 2.94
C HIS A 18 10.19 -0.68 1.84
N ASP A 19 11.32 -0.08 2.21
CA ASP A 19 12.32 0.33 1.23
C ASP A 19 12.90 -0.90 0.53
N LEU A 20 13.17 -1.94 1.30
CA LEU A 20 13.71 -3.18 0.76
C LEU A 20 12.73 -3.80 -0.24
N ILE A 21 11.44 -3.80 0.10
CA ILE A 21 10.41 -4.30 -0.82
C ILE A 21 10.46 -3.54 -2.13
N GLY A 22 10.56 -2.21 -2.05
CA GLY A 22 10.65 -1.37 -3.24
C GLY A 22 11.87 -1.70 -4.09
N LEU A 23 13.01 -1.96 -3.44
CA LEU A 23 14.23 -2.32 -4.15
C LEU A 23 14.10 -3.68 -4.83
N ILE A 24 13.47 -4.64 -4.16
CA ILE A 24 13.24 -5.97 -4.73
C ILE A 24 12.34 -5.86 -5.97
N LEU A 25 11.25 -5.10 -5.86
CA LEU A 25 10.35 -4.92 -6.99
C LEU A 25 11.07 -4.30 -8.18
N ARG A 26 11.89 -3.28 -7.93
CA ARG A 26 12.65 -2.63 -8.99
C ARG A 26 13.61 -3.60 -9.65
N GLY A 27 14.28 -4.43 -8.83
CA GLY A 27 15.21 -5.42 -9.35
C GLY A 27 14.53 -6.48 -10.21
N LEU A 28 13.24 -6.72 -9.97
CA LEU A 28 12.44 -7.66 -10.75
C LEU A 28 11.66 -7.01 -11.89
N GLU A 29 11.97 -5.75 -12.19
CA GLU A 29 11.26 -4.99 -13.22
C GLU A 29 9.75 -4.96 -12.98
N THR A 30 9.38 -4.86 -11.72
CA THR A 30 8.00 -4.88 -11.27
C THR A 30 7.70 -3.56 -10.57
N LYS A 31 6.52 -3.03 -10.80
CA LYS A 31 6.11 -1.80 -10.13
C LYS A 31 4.74 -1.96 -9.50
N ILE A 32 4.47 -1.14 -8.51
CA ILE A 32 3.14 -1.07 -7.93
C ILE A 32 2.31 -0.17 -8.84
N GLU A 33 1.22 -0.71 -9.35
CA GLU A 33 0.31 0.06 -10.19
C GLU A 33 -0.64 0.88 -9.33
N ARG A 34 -1.19 0.26 -8.29
CA ARG A 34 -2.07 0.92 -7.33
C ARG A 34 -2.28 0.03 -6.13
N VAL A 35 -2.88 0.60 -5.11
CA VAL A 35 -3.29 -0.13 -3.91
C VAL A 35 -4.79 0.05 -3.78
N VAL A 36 -5.49 -0.99 -3.39
CA VAL A 36 -6.95 -0.96 -3.22
C VAL A 36 -7.29 -1.39 -1.80
N ILE A 37 -8.02 -0.54 -1.09
CA ILE A 37 -8.64 -0.94 0.17
C ILE A 37 -9.97 -1.57 -0.22
N ASN A 38 -10.03 -2.88 -0.23
CA ASN A 38 -11.09 -3.60 -0.92
C ASN A 38 -12.22 -4.10 -0.04
N ASP A 39 -12.02 -4.13 1.26
CA ASP A 39 -13.04 -4.67 2.16
C ASP A 39 -12.87 -4.15 3.57
N VAL A 40 -13.94 -4.25 4.35
CA VAL A 40 -13.93 -3.97 5.78
C VAL A 40 -14.89 -4.96 6.44
N ASP A 41 -14.45 -5.55 7.55
CA ASP A 41 -15.26 -6.50 8.30
C ASP A 41 -15.01 -6.27 9.79
N GLU A 42 -16.07 -5.91 10.51
CA GLU A 42 -16.00 -5.64 11.95
C GLU A 42 -14.85 -4.67 12.30
N GLY A 43 -14.69 -3.63 11.51
CA GLY A 43 -13.68 -2.61 11.77
C GLY A 43 -12.28 -2.98 11.30
N THR A 44 -12.11 -4.14 10.71
CA THR A 44 -10.83 -4.56 10.14
C THR A 44 -10.85 -4.33 8.64
N PHE A 45 -9.86 -3.57 8.16
CA PHE A 45 -9.75 -3.26 6.74
C PHE A 45 -8.84 -4.27 6.05
N PHE A 46 -9.14 -4.51 4.78
CA PHE A 46 -8.36 -5.41 3.93
C PHE A 46 -7.87 -4.64 2.72
N ALA A 47 -6.69 -4.98 2.25
CA ALA A 47 -6.10 -4.28 1.11
C ALA A 47 -5.44 -5.25 0.15
N ARG A 48 -5.30 -4.79 -1.09
CA ARG A 48 -4.57 -5.50 -2.13
C ARG A 48 -3.62 -4.54 -2.81
N ILE A 49 -2.44 -5.06 -3.10
CA ILE A 49 -1.45 -4.33 -3.87
C ILE A 49 -1.49 -4.90 -5.28
N ILE A 50 -1.69 -4.02 -6.25
CA ILE A 50 -1.74 -4.42 -7.65
C ILE A 50 -0.39 -4.15 -8.26
N LEU A 51 0.30 -5.21 -8.65
CA LEU A 51 1.62 -5.14 -9.24
C LEU A 51 1.56 -5.32 -10.75
N GLN A 52 2.45 -4.66 -11.44
CA GLN A 52 2.60 -4.83 -12.87
C GLN A 52 4.04 -5.21 -13.17
N MET A 53 4.22 -6.34 -13.84
CA MET A 53 5.50 -6.77 -14.34
C MET A 53 5.44 -6.73 -15.86
N GLU A 54 6.39 -6.05 -16.47
CA GLU A 54 6.44 -5.94 -17.92
C GLU A 54 7.86 -6.20 -18.40
N ASN A 55 8.00 -7.10 -19.34
CA ASN A 55 9.29 -7.44 -19.91
C ASN A 55 9.11 -7.85 -21.37
N GLU A 56 10.16 -8.38 -21.99
CA GLU A 56 10.12 -8.78 -23.39
C GLU A 56 9.06 -9.86 -23.69
N LEU A 57 8.70 -10.63 -22.68
CA LEU A 57 7.73 -11.71 -22.84
C LEU A 57 6.29 -11.24 -22.68
N GLY A 58 6.08 -10.01 -22.25
CA GLY A 58 4.74 -9.46 -22.11
C GLY A 58 4.51 -8.79 -20.80
N LYS A 59 3.23 -8.56 -20.50
CA LYS A 59 2.80 -7.84 -19.31
C LYS A 59 2.00 -8.78 -18.41
N LYS A 60 2.27 -8.71 -17.13
CA LYS A 60 1.58 -9.52 -16.13
C LYS A 60 1.09 -8.65 -14.99
N ILE A 61 -0.15 -8.87 -14.58
CA ILE A 61 -0.73 -8.17 -13.42
C ILE A 61 -0.86 -9.19 -12.30
N ILE A 62 -0.43 -8.78 -11.12
CA ILE A 62 -0.45 -9.64 -9.93
C ILE A 62 -1.17 -8.89 -8.80
N GLU A 63 -2.12 -9.56 -8.15
CA GLU A 63 -2.78 -9.00 -6.99
C GLU A 63 -2.28 -9.71 -5.75
N LEU A 64 -1.84 -8.93 -4.76
CA LEU A 64 -1.35 -9.47 -3.50
C LEU A 64 -2.22 -9.01 -2.35
N ASP A 65 -2.62 -9.94 -1.50
CA ASP A 65 -3.23 -9.60 -0.22
C ASP A 65 -2.15 -8.98 0.64
N ALA A 66 -2.48 -7.89 1.30
CA ALA A 66 -1.50 -7.20 2.14
C ALA A 66 -2.23 -6.45 3.24
N ARG A 67 -1.52 -6.16 4.32
CA ARG A 67 -2.08 -5.33 5.37
C ARG A 67 -2.25 -3.91 4.85
N PRO A 68 -3.36 -3.25 5.21
CA PRO A 68 -3.60 -1.88 4.73
C PRO A 68 -2.47 -0.91 5.03
N SER A 69 -1.88 -0.96 6.22
CA SER A 69 -0.80 -0.04 6.58
C SER A 69 0.43 -0.22 5.70
N ASP A 70 0.82 -1.47 5.44
CA ASP A 70 1.95 -1.76 4.58
C ASP A 70 1.66 -1.29 3.15
N SER A 71 0.43 -1.52 2.70
CA SER A 71 0.00 -1.12 1.36
C SER A 71 0.06 0.40 1.18
N ILE A 72 -0.41 1.14 2.17
CA ILE A 72 -0.39 2.60 2.13
C ILE A 72 1.04 3.12 2.10
N VAL A 73 1.91 2.58 2.96
CA VAL A 73 3.31 3.01 2.99
C VAL A 73 3.97 2.79 1.63
N LEU A 74 3.76 1.62 1.04
CA LEU A 74 4.34 1.32 -0.26
C LEU A 74 3.78 2.24 -1.36
N ALA A 75 2.47 2.50 -1.34
CA ALA A 75 1.87 3.41 -2.30
C ALA A 75 2.47 4.80 -2.19
N LEU A 76 2.66 5.29 -0.97
CA LEU A 76 3.26 6.61 -0.75
C LEU A 76 4.71 6.65 -1.22
N GLN A 77 5.49 5.63 -0.92
CA GLN A 77 6.88 5.56 -1.36
C GLN A 77 7.01 5.53 -2.87
N MET A 78 6.12 4.81 -3.52
CA MET A 78 6.16 4.63 -4.97
C MET A 78 5.34 5.68 -5.71
N LYS A 79 4.71 6.59 -4.97
CA LYS A 79 3.87 7.67 -5.52
C LYS A 79 2.77 7.13 -6.42
N GLN A 80 2.12 6.08 -5.95
CA GLN A 80 1.03 5.45 -6.69
C GLN A 80 -0.30 5.65 -5.99
N PRO A 81 -1.41 5.60 -6.73
CA PRO A 81 -2.72 5.89 -6.15
C PRO A 81 -3.20 4.83 -5.18
N ILE A 82 -4.01 5.29 -4.24
CA ILE A 82 -4.72 4.44 -3.29
C ILE A 82 -6.20 4.57 -3.61
N HIS A 83 -6.84 3.47 -3.94
CA HIS A 83 -8.26 3.43 -4.24
C HIS A 83 -9.01 2.75 -3.10
N VAL A 84 -10.25 3.17 -2.89
CA VAL A 84 -11.09 2.58 -1.86
C VAL A 84 -12.36 2.07 -2.53
N ALA A 85 -12.67 0.79 -2.31
CA ALA A 85 -13.87 0.20 -2.89
C ALA A 85 -15.13 0.86 -2.31
N ASN A 86 -16.17 0.96 -3.14
CA ASN A 86 -17.41 1.61 -2.73
C ASN A 86 -18.02 1.00 -1.46
N LYS A 87 -17.96 -0.30 -1.32
CA LYS A 87 -18.51 -0.96 -0.14
C LYS A 87 -17.81 -0.57 1.15
N VAL A 88 -16.54 -0.18 1.05
CA VAL A 88 -15.80 0.32 2.21
C VAL A 88 -16.25 1.73 2.53
N LEU A 89 -16.42 2.56 1.51
CA LEU A 89 -16.89 3.94 1.70
C LEU A 89 -18.30 4.01 2.27
N GLU A 90 -19.12 3.00 2.01
CA GLU A 90 -20.48 2.96 2.56
C GLU A 90 -20.50 2.86 4.09
N ASN A 91 -19.43 2.40 4.69
CA ASN A 91 -19.33 2.20 6.14
C ASN A 91 -18.59 3.31 6.84
N VAL A 92 -18.10 4.31 6.11
CA VAL A 92 -17.34 5.43 6.67
C VAL A 92 -17.72 6.68 5.89
N GLU A 93 -17.41 7.84 6.47
CA GLU A 93 -17.81 9.10 5.85
C GLU A 93 -16.94 9.50 4.67
N ASP A 94 -15.64 9.27 4.77
CA ASP A 94 -14.72 9.64 3.70
C ASP A 94 -13.40 8.89 3.81
N MET A 95 -12.53 9.14 2.83
CA MET A 95 -11.24 8.48 2.78
C MET A 95 -10.33 8.85 3.95
N SER A 96 -10.43 10.08 4.43
CA SER A 96 -9.60 10.51 5.56
C SER A 96 -9.91 9.68 6.79
N GLU A 97 -11.18 9.37 7.02
CA GLU A 97 -11.58 8.53 8.15
C GLU A 97 -11.01 7.12 8.02
N ILE A 98 -11.03 6.57 6.80
CA ILE A 98 -10.49 5.24 6.55
C ILE A 98 -9.00 5.22 6.86
N LEU A 99 -8.26 6.18 6.35
CA LEU A 99 -6.81 6.26 6.56
C LEU A 99 -6.50 6.42 8.04
N GLU A 100 -7.25 7.27 8.73
CA GLU A 100 -7.03 7.49 10.15
C GLU A 100 -7.25 6.20 10.95
N ARG A 101 -8.31 5.46 10.66
CA ARG A 101 -8.57 4.21 11.35
C ARG A 101 -7.48 3.17 11.09
N ILE A 102 -7.01 3.08 9.86
CA ILE A 102 -5.96 2.13 9.50
C ILE A 102 -4.67 2.47 10.26
N LEU A 103 -4.28 3.75 10.23
CA LEU A 103 -3.05 4.17 10.89
C LEU A 103 -3.13 3.99 12.40
N ARG A 104 -4.30 4.25 12.98
CA ARG A 104 -4.48 4.10 14.42
C ARG A 104 -4.36 2.66 14.88
N LYS A 105 -4.81 1.72 14.06
CA LYS A 105 -4.78 0.30 14.41
C LYS A 105 -3.42 -0.36 14.26
N GLN A 106 -2.49 0.33 13.61
CA GLN A 106 -1.18 -0.25 13.30
C GLN A 106 -0.13 0.00 14.37
N ASP A 107 -0.46 0.71 15.39
CA ASP A 107 0.50 1.02 16.46
C ASP A 107 0.58 -0.10 17.48
#